data_7e3c763eeab04010a87fb5d9c1420e2a
#
_entry.id   7e3c763eeab04010a87fb5d9c1420e2a
#
_cell.length_a   1.000
_cell.length_b   1.000
_cell.length_c   1.000
_cell.angle_alpha   90.00
_cell.angle_beta   90.00
_cell.angle_gamma   90.00
#
_symmetry.space_group_name_H-M   'P 1'
#
loop_
_entity.id
_entity.type
_entity.pdbx_description
1 polymer ?
#
loop_
_entity_poly.entity_id
_entity_poly.type
_entity_poly.pdbx_seq_one_letter_code
_entity_poly.pdbx_strand_id
1 'polypeptide(L)'
;MTHPIFVTGPQRSGTRLAAQIIAKQTGRTFIDELDYSPDIPMNSVIQAPFLLKAVLELSFMFPTAEFAFMYRNVDDIVKSMEHIEWYKDYINDSNFYLKYVEHSYKYIDFLKKELDASRWFDIRYESLVQDPLFVKDRSNFTVKQYLPDKPDGPETWRNDEYIRAVKK
;
A
#
# COMPACT_ATOMS: atom_id res chain seq x y z
N MET A 1 -10.38 15.92 16.76
CA MET A 1 -11.09 14.62 16.55
C MET A 1 -10.18 13.74 15.72
N THR A 2 -10.03 12.48 16.09
CA THR A 2 -9.27 11.52 15.30
C THR A 2 -10.11 11.08 14.10
N HIS A 3 -9.50 10.95 12.93
CA HIS A 3 -10.14 10.52 11.69
C HIS A 3 -9.36 9.33 11.11
N PRO A 4 -9.94 8.48 10.27
CA PRO A 4 -9.22 7.38 9.66
C PRO A 4 -8.22 7.89 8.62
N ILE A 5 -7.10 7.18 8.47
CA ILE A 5 -6.15 7.36 7.37
C ILE A 5 -6.23 6.12 6.48
N PHE A 6 -6.53 6.31 5.21
CA PHE A 6 -6.56 5.25 4.22
C PHE A 6 -5.27 5.24 3.42
N VAL A 7 -4.55 4.13 3.45
CA VAL A 7 -3.30 3.94 2.70
C VAL A 7 -3.56 3.03 1.52
N THR A 8 -3.42 3.56 0.32
CA THR A 8 -3.73 2.84 -0.92
C THR A 8 -2.76 3.18 -2.05
N GLY A 9 -2.82 2.42 -3.12
CA GLY A 9 -1.95 2.54 -4.30
C GLY A 9 -1.94 1.25 -5.10
N PRO A 10 -1.10 1.14 -6.11
CA PRO A 10 -0.96 -0.11 -6.85
C PRO A 10 -0.61 -1.26 -5.93
N GLN A 11 -1.08 -2.45 -6.27
CA GLN A 11 -0.63 -3.67 -5.61
C GLN A 11 0.90 -3.73 -5.63
N ARG A 12 1.54 -4.16 -4.56
CA ARG A 12 3.00 -4.25 -4.41
C ARG A 12 3.74 -2.92 -4.26
N SER A 13 3.04 -1.80 -4.10
CA SER A 13 3.68 -0.50 -3.87
C SER A 13 4.15 -0.27 -2.42
N GLY A 14 3.83 -1.17 -1.48
CA GLY A 14 4.25 -1.07 -0.08
C GLY A 14 3.21 -0.45 0.85
N THR A 15 1.93 -0.48 0.49
CA THR A 15 0.82 0.07 1.28
C THR A 15 0.80 -0.43 2.73
N ARG A 16 1.06 -1.73 2.94
CA ARG A 16 1.08 -2.32 4.28
C ARG A 16 2.20 -1.75 5.15
N LEU A 17 3.41 -1.66 4.62
CA LEU A 17 4.55 -1.11 5.35
C LEU A 17 4.28 0.36 5.74
N ALA A 18 3.77 1.15 4.79
CA ALA A 18 3.43 2.54 5.03
C ALA A 18 2.38 2.67 6.15
N ALA A 19 1.31 1.90 6.08
CA ALA A 19 0.24 1.94 7.08
C ALA A 19 0.73 1.53 8.47
N GLN A 20 1.60 0.54 8.58
CA GLN A 20 2.19 0.13 9.85
C GLN A 20 3.08 1.23 10.44
N ILE A 21 3.92 1.88 9.63
CA ILE A 21 4.77 2.99 10.07
C ILE A 21 3.90 4.16 10.55
N ILE A 22 2.90 4.57 9.77
CA ILE A 22 1.98 5.66 10.13
C ILE A 22 1.24 5.32 11.43
N ALA A 23 0.73 4.09 11.56
CA ALA A 23 0.02 3.67 12.76
C ALA A 23 0.91 3.77 14.01
N LYS A 24 2.18 3.32 13.92
CA LYS A 24 3.13 3.45 15.03
C LYS A 24 3.49 4.91 15.35
N GLN A 25 3.72 5.74 14.33
CA GLN A 25 4.05 7.16 14.52
C GLN A 25 2.90 7.95 15.14
N THR A 26 1.66 7.60 14.79
CA THR A 26 0.46 8.34 15.21
C THR A 26 -0.25 7.74 16.43
N GLY A 27 0.18 6.55 16.87
CA GLY A 27 -0.50 5.80 17.94
C GLY A 27 -1.89 5.29 17.57
N ARG A 28 -2.17 5.14 16.26
CA ARG A 28 -3.45 4.65 15.73
C ARG A 28 -3.45 3.13 15.58
N THR A 29 -4.63 2.55 15.53
CA THR A 29 -4.80 1.12 15.26
C THR A 29 -4.52 0.84 13.78
N PHE A 30 -3.64 -0.12 13.51
CA PHE A 30 -3.42 -0.63 12.15
C PHE A 30 -4.50 -1.65 11.79
N ILE A 31 -5.10 -1.49 10.61
CA ILE A 31 -6.08 -2.42 10.02
C ILE A 31 -5.58 -2.83 8.65
N ASP A 32 -5.39 -4.13 8.49
CA ASP A 32 -4.92 -4.74 7.25
C ASP A 32 -6.11 -5.29 6.46
N GLU A 33 -6.21 -4.86 5.21
CA GLU A 33 -7.24 -5.27 4.26
C GLU A 33 -8.62 -5.41 4.92
N LEU A 34 -9.41 -4.33 4.90
CA LEU A 34 -10.75 -4.32 5.46
C LEU A 34 -11.52 -5.57 5.04
N ASP A 35 -11.76 -6.45 5.98
CA ASP A 35 -12.94 -7.30 5.91
C ASP A 35 -14.15 -6.36 5.86
N TYR A 36 -14.93 -6.40 4.80
CA TYR A 36 -16.10 -5.54 4.51
C TYR A 36 -16.99 -5.22 5.72
N SER A 37 -16.39 -4.76 6.79
CA SER A 37 -17.09 -4.27 7.96
C SER A 37 -17.48 -2.82 7.71
N PRO A 38 -18.75 -2.46 7.85
CA PRO A 38 -19.18 -1.06 7.78
C PRO A 38 -18.61 -0.23 8.94
N ASP A 39 -18.10 -0.88 9.97
CA ASP A 39 -17.60 -0.22 11.18
C ASP A 39 -16.10 0.07 11.09
N ILE A 40 -15.77 1.16 10.42
CA ILE A 40 -14.37 1.65 10.34
C ILE A 40 -14.07 2.46 11.60
N PRO A 41 -13.11 2.03 12.46
CA PRO A 41 -12.73 2.79 13.63
C PRO A 41 -12.11 4.15 13.24
N MET A 42 -12.59 5.23 13.86
CA MET A 42 -12.13 6.59 13.55
C MET A 42 -10.64 6.82 13.88
N ASN A 43 -10.09 6.08 14.85
CA ASN A 43 -8.66 6.16 15.22
C ASN A 43 -7.84 5.03 14.58
N SER A 44 -7.91 4.91 13.27
CA SER A 44 -7.24 3.83 12.55
C SER A 44 -6.43 4.29 11.35
N VAL A 45 -5.48 3.45 10.97
CA VAL A 45 -4.79 3.49 9.69
C VAL A 45 -5.11 2.20 8.95
N ILE A 46 -5.77 2.33 7.83
CA ILE A 46 -6.33 1.22 7.07
C ILE A 46 -5.57 1.11 5.76
N GLN A 47 -5.07 -0.07 5.46
CA GLN A 47 -4.43 -0.32 4.18
C GLN A 47 -5.22 -1.32 3.35
N ALA A 48 -5.38 -1.03 2.07
CA ALA A 48 -5.66 -2.02 1.04
C ALA A 48 -5.46 -1.41 -0.35
N PRO A 49 -4.76 -2.08 -1.25
CA PRO A 49 -4.58 -1.60 -2.62
C PRO A 49 -5.91 -1.43 -3.36
N PHE A 50 -6.89 -2.30 -3.13
CA PHE A 50 -8.20 -2.22 -3.78
C PHE A 50 -9.02 -0.98 -3.37
N LEU A 51 -8.74 -0.37 -2.22
CA LEU A 51 -9.39 0.87 -1.77
C LEU A 51 -9.12 2.05 -2.73
N LEU A 52 -8.12 1.96 -3.59
CA LEU A 52 -7.87 2.97 -4.61
C LEU A 52 -9.11 3.28 -5.45
N LYS A 53 -9.92 2.26 -5.74
CA LYS A 53 -11.17 2.41 -6.51
C LYS A 53 -12.32 3.03 -5.70
N ALA A 54 -12.25 2.95 -4.38
CA ALA A 54 -13.30 3.41 -3.46
C ALA A 54 -12.97 4.78 -2.80
N VAL A 55 -11.87 5.42 -3.15
CA VAL A 55 -11.39 6.65 -2.49
C VAL A 55 -12.45 7.75 -2.50
N LEU A 56 -13.13 7.99 -3.60
CA LEU A 56 -14.18 9.03 -3.66
C LEU A 56 -15.37 8.68 -2.75
N GLU A 57 -15.84 7.44 -2.77
CA GLU A 57 -16.93 6.99 -1.90
C GLU A 57 -16.54 7.10 -0.42
N LEU A 58 -15.33 6.65 -0.08
CA LEU A 58 -14.77 6.80 1.27
C LEU A 58 -14.63 8.27 1.68
N SER A 59 -14.32 9.15 0.74
CA SER A 59 -14.22 10.58 1.01
C SER A 59 -15.54 11.23 1.36
N PHE A 60 -16.64 10.72 0.82
CA PHE A 60 -18.01 11.12 1.16
C PHE A 60 -18.44 10.53 2.51
N MET A 61 -18.17 9.26 2.73
CA MET A 61 -18.54 8.56 3.96
C MET A 61 -17.77 9.10 5.17
N PHE A 62 -16.51 9.49 4.98
CA PHE A 62 -15.60 9.99 6.00
C PHE A 62 -15.05 11.38 5.59
N PRO A 63 -15.82 12.47 5.78
CA PRO A 63 -15.45 13.79 5.28
C PRO A 63 -14.13 14.34 5.84
N THR A 64 -13.68 13.81 6.97
CA THR A 64 -12.43 14.21 7.63
C THR A 64 -11.28 13.22 7.41
N ALA A 65 -11.51 12.13 6.69
CA ALA A 65 -10.48 11.13 6.42
C ALA A 65 -9.33 11.69 5.57
N GLU A 66 -8.14 11.19 5.81
CA GLU A 66 -6.96 11.44 4.98
C GLU A 66 -6.62 10.22 4.13
N PHE A 67 -6.03 10.46 2.97
CA PHE A 67 -5.64 9.44 2.01
C PHE A 67 -4.14 9.52 1.74
N ALA A 68 -3.43 8.44 2.03
CA ALA A 68 -2.03 8.29 1.71
C ALA A 68 -1.88 7.49 0.41
N PHE A 69 -1.35 8.12 -0.63
CA PHE A 69 -1.11 7.47 -1.92
C PHE A 69 0.32 6.97 -2.02
N MET A 70 0.44 5.67 -2.32
CA MET A 70 1.72 5.00 -2.42
C MET A 70 2.30 5.06 -3.81
N TYR A 71 3.58 5.45 -3.86
CA TYR A 71 4.42 5.42 -5.06
C TYR A 71 5.63 4.53 -4.83
N ARG A 72 6.00 3.81 -5.85
CA ARG A 72 7.20 2.99 -5.91
C ARG A 72 7.70 2.93 -7.35
N ASN A 73 8.97 2.64 -7.55
CA ASN A 73 9.52 2.40 -8.89
C ASN A 73 8.66 1.37 -9.63
N VAL A 74 8.26 1.70 -10.86
CA VAL A 74 7.33 0.90 -11.67
C VAL A 74 7.90 -0.48 -11.97
N ASP A 75 9.18 -0.54 -12.37
CA ASP A 75 9.84 -1.81 -12.70
C ASP A 75 9.91 -2.74 -11.48
N ASP A 76 10.11 -2.19 -10.29
CA ASP A 76 10.13 -2.98 -9.07
C ASP A 76 8.76 -3.53 -8.71
N ILE A 77 7.69 -2.78 -8.97
CA ILE A 77 6.32 -3.28 -8.80
C ILE A 77 6.05 -4.41 -9.79
N VAL A 78 6.36 -4.19 -11.07
CA VAL A 78 6.16 -5.18 -12.15
C VAL A 78 6.90 -6.47 -11.82
N LYS A 79 8.20 -6.40 -11.53
CA LYS A 79 8.99 -7.56 -11.11
C LYS A 79 8.40 -8.28 -9.89
N SER A 80 7.89 -7.50 -8.92
CA SER A 80 7.25 -8.09 -7.74
C SER A 80 5.96 -8.81 -8.07
N MET A 81 5.15 -8.30 -9.01
CA MET A 81 3.93 -8.95 -9.48
C MET A 81 4.24 -10.21 -10.27
N GLU A 82 5.20 -10.15 -11.16
CA GLU A 82 5.68 -11.31 -11.94
C GLU A 82 6.19 -12.41 -11.02
N HIS A 83 6.95 -12.05 -10.01
CA HIS A 83 7.52 -13.02 -9.08
C HIS A 83 6.47 -13.78 -8.28
N ILE A 84 5.36 -13.13 -7.90
CA ILE A 84 4.25 -13.79 -7.19
C ILE A 84 3.21 -14.38 -8.15
N GLU A 85 3.43 -14.28 -9.45
CA GLU A 85 2.52 -14.74 -10.48
C GLU A 85 1.07 -14.21 -10.29
N TRP A 86 0.97 -12.93 -9.90
CA TRP A 86 -0.30 -12.31 -9.54
C TRP A 86 -1.29 -12.34 -10.70
N TYR A 87 -2.42 -13.02 -10.53
CA TYR A 87 -3.44 -13.23 -11.57
C TYR A 87 -2.93 -13.88 -12.88
N LYS A 88 -1.84 -14.63 -12.83
CA LYS A 88 -1.19 -15.24 -14.02
C LYS A 88 -2.18 -15.99 -14.93
N ASP A 89 -3.09 -16.75 -14.33
CA ASP A 89 -4.06 -17.55 -15.08
C ASP A 89 -5.12 -16.73 -15.81
N TYR A 90 -5.25 -15.44 -15.49
CA TYR A 90 -6.21 -14.51 -16.07
C TYR A 90 -5.57 -13.47 -17.00
N ILE A 91 -4.23 -13.50 -17.12
CA ILE A 91 -3.47 -12.49 -17.88
C ILE A 91 -3.06 -13.07 -19.23
N ASN A 92 -3.62 -12.49 -20.28
CA ASN A 92 -3.27 -12.80 -21.67
C ASN A 92 -2.34 -11.75 -22.32
N ASP A 93 -1.98 -10.70 -21.60
CA ASP A 93 -1.17 -9.58 -22.10
C ASP A 93 0.15 -9.52 -21.33
N SER A 94 1.28 -9.67 -22.02
CA SER A 94 2.63 -9.59 -21.42
C SER A 94 2.92 -8.25 -20.74
N ASN A 95 2.21 -7.18 -21.12
CA ASN A 95 2.36 -5.84 -20.55
C ASN A 95 1.29 -5.52 -19.50
N PHE A 96 0.52 -6.50 -19.05
CA PHE A 96 -0.60 -6.26 -18.12
C PHE A 96 -0.15 -5.56 -16.85
N TYR A 97 0.90 -6.02 -16.19
CA TYR A 97 1.37 -5.42 -14.93
C TYR A 97 1.82 -3.98 -15.11
N LEU A 98 2.57 -3.70 -16.19
CA LEU A 98 2.98 -2.33 -16.50
C LEU A 98 1.76 -1.42 -16.70
N LYS A 99 0.82 -1.83 -17.53
CA LYS A 99 -0.43 -1.09 -17.78
C LYS A 99 -1.22 -0.88 -16.50
N TYR A 100 -1.31 -1.90 -15.65
CA TYR A 100 -2.01 -1.79 -14.37
C TYR A 100 -1.39 -0.72 -13.47
N VAL A 101 -0.05 -0.69 -13.34
CA VAL A 101 0.64 0.31 -12.50
C VAL A 101 0.47 1.71 -13.07
N GLU A 102 0.66 1.89 -14.39
CA GLU A 102 0.46 3.17 -15.05
C GLU A 102 -0.96 3.70 -14.91
N HIS A 103 -1.98 2.83 -15.07
CA HIS A 103 -3.37 3.21 -14.86
C HIS A 103 -3.65 3.59 -13.40
N SER A 104 -3.08 2.85 -12.46
CA SER A 104 -3.22 3.17 -11.04
C SER A 104 -2.67 4.56 -10.71
N TYR A 105 -1.52 4.93 -11.25
CA TYR A 105 -0.92 6.24 -11.03
C TYR A 105 -1.72 7.36 -11.72
N LYS A 106 -2.18 7.16 -12.96
CA LYS A 106 -3.08 8.10 -13.63
C LYS A 106 -4.38 8.30 -12.84
N TYR A 107 -4.89 7.23 -12.23
CA TYR A 107 -6.10 7.32 -11.41
C TYR A 107 -5.82 8.06 -10.09
N ILE A 108 -4.67 7.87 -9.46
CA ILE A 108 -4.24 8.67 -8.30
C ILE A 108 -4.18 10.16 -8.67
N ASP A 109 -3.60 10.50 -9.82
CA ASP A 109 -3.53 11.89 -10.28
C ASP A 109 -4.92 12.50 -10.51
N PHE A 110 -5.88 11.71 -10.99
CA PHE A 110 -7.28 12.11 -11.07
C PHE A 110 -7.88 12.35 -9.67
N LEU A 111 -7.72 11.39 -8.74
CA LEU A 111 -8.25 11.49 -7.37
C LEU A 111 -7.72 12.74 -6.64
N LYS A 112 -6.46 13.09 -6.83
CA LYS A 112 -5.86 14.28 -6.23
C LYS A 112 -6.48 15.60 -6.71
N LYS A 113 -7.08 15.61 -7.90
CA LYS A 113 -7.80 16.77 -8.42
C LYS A 113 -9.22 16.87 -7.84
N GLU A 114 -9.81 15.72 -7.51
CA GLU A 114 -11.17 15.65 -6.96
C GLU A 114 -11.20 15.84 -5.44
N LEU A 115 -10.11 15.52 -4.73
CA LEU A 115 -10.00 15.66 -3.30
C LEU A 115 -9.45 17.04 -2.90
N ASP A 116 -9.88 17.54 -1.75
CA ASP A 116 -9.21 18.68 -1.13
C ASP A 116 -7.73 18.37 -0.86
N ALA A 117 -6.85 19.30 -1.20
CA ALA A 117 -5.40 19.11 -1.07
C ALA A 117 -4.93 18.85 0.38
N SER A 118 -5.72 19.27 1.38
CA SER A 118 -5.44 18.99 2.79
C SER A 118 -5.75 17.56 3.21
N ARG A 119 -6.41 16.78 2.35
CA ARG A 119 -6.90 15.44 2.68
C ARG A 119 -6.09 14.31 2.08
N TRP A 120 -5.01 14.61 1.40
CA TRP A 120 -4.15 13.56 0.83
C TRP A 120 -2.67 13.92 0.94
N PHE A 121 -1.84 12.88 0.94
CA PHE A 121 -0.39 13.01 0.87
C PHE A 121 0.23 11.81 0.17
N ASP A 122 1.42 12.03 -0.40
CA ASP A 122 2.16 11.01 -1.12
C ASP A 122 3.21 10.36 -0.23
N ILE A 123 3.37 9.07 -0.41
CA ILE A 123 4.44 8.30 0.23
C ILE A 123 5.23 7.55 -0.83
N ARG A 124 6.55 7.68 -0.80
CA ARG A 124 7.45 6.89 -1.64
C ARG A 124 7.99 5.70 -0.87
N TYR A 125 7.88 4.53 -1.46
CA TYR A 125 8.40 3.29 -0.87
C TYR A 125 9.89 3.40 -0.52
N GLU A 126 10.67 4.01 -1.41
CA GLU A 126 12.12 4.21 -1.27
C GLU A 126 12.47 5.04 -0.03
N SER A 127 11.56 5.92 0.40
CA SER A 127 11.71 6.69 1.64
C SER A 127 11.34 5.85 2.88
N LEU A 128 10.34 4.97 2.77
CA LEU A 128 9.91 4.12 3.89
C LEU A 128 10.98 3.15 4.33
N VAL A 129 11.72 2.57 3.40
CA VAL A 129 12.80 1.62 3.73
C VAL A 129 14.00 2.27 4.43
N GLN A 130 14.03 3.60 4.46
CA GLN A 130 15.00 4.41 5.20
C GLN A 130 14.40 5.00 6.49
N ASP A 131 13.11 4.80 6.74
CA ASP A 131 12.46 5.31 7.95
C ASP A 131 13.14 4.73 9.20
N PRO A 132 13.51 5.57 10.21
CA PRO A 132 14.20 5.11 11.40
C PRO A 132 13.47 4.02 12.17
N LEU A 133 12.12 4.03 12.18
CA LEU A 133 11.34 2.98 12.83
C LEU A 133 11.51 1.64 12.11
N PHE A 134 11.47 1.64 10.79
CA PHE A 134 11.64 0.44 10.00
C PHE A 134 13.08 -0.10 10.08
N VAL A 135 14.07 0.78 10.00
CA VAL A 135 15.49 0.38 10.07
C VAL A 135 15.84 -0.22 11.43
N LYS A 136 15.27 0.35 12.52
CA LYS A 136 15.55 -0.10 13.89
C LYS A 136 14.93 -1.45 14.23
N ASP A 137 13.75 -1.72 13.68
CA ASP A 137 12.97 -2.89 14.12
C ASP A 137 12.20 -3.53 12.96
N ARG A 138 12.95 -4.07 12.00
CA ARG A 138 12.40 -4.72 10.80
C ARG A 138 11.54 -5.93 11.12
N SER A 139 11.85 -6.64 12.22
CA SER A 139 11.15 -7.86 12.61
C SER A 139 9.69 -7.61 13.00
N ASN A 140 9.36 -6.39 13.44
CA ASN A 140 8.01 -5.99 13.81
C ASN A 140 7.18 -5.44 12.63
N PHE A 141 7.79 -5.31 11.43
CA PHE A 141 7.10 -4.93 10.21
C PHE A 141 6.94 -6.16 9.29
N THR A 142 6.19 -7.15 9.75
CA THR A 142 5.87 -8.32 8.93
C THR A 142 4.90 -7.93 7.82
N VAL A 143 5.39 -7.96 6.60
CA VAL A 143 4.56 -7.93 5.41
C VAL A 143 4.01 -9.33 5.21
N LYS A 144 2.86 -9.64 5.78
CA LYS A 144 2.17 -10.89 5.46
C LYS A 144 1.76 -10.83 3.99
N GLN A 145 2.37 -11.67 3.16
CA GLN A 145 1.83 -11.98 1.86
C GLN A 145 0.95 -13.21 1.98
N TYR A 146 -0.28 -13.04 1.59
CA TYR A 146 -1.13 -14.18 1.35
C TYR A 146 -0.70 -14.79 0.00
N LEU A 147 0.04 -15.88 0.05
CA LEU A 147 0.25 -16.80 -1.06
C LEU A 147 -0.38 -18.12 -0.61
N PRO A 148 -1.60 -18.43 -1.05
CA PRO A 148 -2.31 -19.61 -0.57
C PRO A 148 -1.59 -20.91 -0.85
N ASP A 149 -0.65 -20.97 -1.79
CA ASP A 149 -0.11 -22.22 -2.30
C ASP A 149 1.42 -22.31 -2.39
N LYS A 150 2.19 -21.47 -1.72
CA LYS A 150 3.66 -21.67 -1.61
C LYS A 150 4.06 -21.86 -0.15
N PRO A 151 4.36 -23.11 0.23
CA PRO A 151 4.57 -23.48 1.62
C PRO A 151 5.81 -22.90 2.29
N ASP A 152 6.84 -22.46 1.59
CA ASP A 152 8.16 -22.37 2.19
C ASP A 152 8.95 -21.10 1.89
N GLY A 153 8.44 -19.96 2.25
CA GLY A 153 9.27 -18.76 2.27
C GLY A 153 8.80 -17.74 3.30
N PRO A 154 9.62 -17.39 4.30
CA PRO A 154 9.23 -16.32 5.20
C PRO A 154 9.04 -15.04 4.38
N GLU A 155 7.87 -14.46 4.50
CA GLU A 155 7.46 -13.22 3.83
C GLU A 155 8.42 -12.03 4.07
N THR A 156 9.31 -12.18 5.04
CA THR A 156 10.31 -11.21 5.46
C THR A 156 11.51 -11.10 4.51
N TRP A 157 11.89 -12.17 3.80
CA TRP A 157 13.08 -12.15 2.94
C TRP A 157 12.92 -11.25 1.71
N ARG A 158 11.69 -11.10 1.21
CA ARG A 158 11.41 -10.24 0.04
C ARG A 158 11.64 -8.77 0.34
N ASN A 159 11.28 -8.34 1.53
CA ASN A 159 11.57 -6.98 1.96
C ASN A 159 13.08 -6.76 2.09
N ASP A 160 13.82 -7.75 2.61
CA ASP A 160 15.27 -7.66 2.73
C ASP A 160 15.98 -7.63 1.38
N GLU A 161 15.48 -8.37 0.40
CA GLU A 161 16.02 -8.38 -0.95
C GLU A 161 15.80 -7.04 -1.66
N TYR A 162 14.59 -6.48 -1.55
CA TYR A 162 14.28 -5.15 -2.06
C TYR A 162 15.05 -4.03 -1.35
N ILE A 163 15.21 -4.12 -0.04
CA ILE A 163 16.00 -3.17 0.75
C ILE A 163 17.47 -3.22 0.34
N ARG A 164 18.03 -4.40 0.06
CA ARG A 164 19.39 -4.56 -0.45
C ARG A 164 19.55 -3.98 -1.86
N ALA A 165 18.55 -4.12 -2.71
CA ALA A 165 18.56 -3.56 -4.07
C ALA A 165 18.51 -2.03 -4.08
N VAL A 166 17.76 -1.43 -3.16
CA VAL A 166 17.64 0.04 -3.03
C VAL A 166 18.88 0.67 -2.38
N LYS A 167 19.68 -0.10 -1.64
CA LYS A 167 20.92 0.38 -0.98
C LYS A 167 22.16 0.33 -1.86
N LYS A 168 22.06 -0.19 -3.08
CA LYS A 168 23.13 -0.16 -4.09
C LYS A 168 22.92 1.00 -5.06
#